data_620897854edf84f128f4c80ea7746256
#
_entry.id   620897854edf84f128f4c80ea7746256
#
_cell.length_a   1.000
_cell.length_b   1.000
_cell.length_c   1.000
_cell.angle_alpha   90.00
_cell.angle_beta   90.00
_cell.angle_gamma   90.00
#
_symmetry.space_group_name_H-M   'P 1'
#
loop_
_entity.id
_entity.type
_entity.pdbx_description
1 polymer ?
#
loop_
_entity_poly.entity_id
_entity_poly.type
_entity_poly.pdbx_seq_one_letter_code
_entity_poly.pdbx_strand_id
1 'polypeptide(L)'
;MLSLLANLAMAGAPTWAWIPAALAAWYIADLVSGVVHMAMDYKPCREGLGLDRLYFYEGSRESAEYLALREKVWAQIGPSEKLIYDFKNHHPRPEALGRRPMLVQIGSTIMFGTLPASLALNLLAYFLPLPGWLIFGAVVLFAASTFAQYFHGTLHREDNPAIVHVMRAVGLLMTPVAHAKHHATLTRDFATNCGWSNPLVNRLFAVSIRRRWLTEAGLTPG
;
A
#
# COMPACT_ATOMS: atom_id res chain seq x y z
N MET A 1 16.61 -1.59 -7.91
CA MET A 1 16.91 -3.03 -8.11
C MET A 1 18.36 -3.38 -7.74
N LEU A 2 19.39 -2.75 -8.34
CA LEU A 2 20.82 -3.04 -8.02
C LEU A 2 21.14 -2.96 -6.53
N SER A 3 20.62 -1.96 -5.81
CA SER A 3 20.83 -1.82 -4.36
C SER A 3 20.26 -2.99 -3.55
N LEU A 4 19.06 -3.49 -3.90
CA LEU A 4 18.49 -4.69 -3.27
C LEU A 4 19.28 -5.96 -3.57
N LEU A 5 19.80 -6.10 -4.79
CA LEU A 5 20.69 -7.21 -5.14
C LEU A 5 22.01 -7.16 -4.36
N ALA A 6 22.55 -5.96 -4.14
CA ALA A 6 23.73 -5.78 -3.28
C ALA A 6 23.43 -6.19 -1.82
N ASN A 7 22.28 -5.76 -1.27
CA ASN A 7 21.86 -6.23 0.06
C ASN A 7 21.76 -7.77 0.11
N LEU A 8 21.15 -8.39 -0.90
CA LEU A 8 21.00 -9.84 -0.94
C LEU A 8 22.35 -10.56 -1.00
N ALA A 9 23.31 -10.04 -1.77
CA ALA A 9 24.67 -10.57 -1.82
C ALA A 9 25.38 -10.46 -0.46
N MET A 10 25.16 -9.37 0.28
CA MET A 10 25.72 -9.16 1.62
C MET A 10 25.06 -10.06 2.69
N ALA A 11 23.87 -10.60 2.45
CA ALA A 11 23.23 -11.56 3.36
C ALA A 11 23.96 -12.90 3.44
N GLY A 12 24.83 -13.21 2.47
CA GLY A 12 25.66 -14.42 2.43
C GLY A 12 24.87 -15.67 2.07
N ALA A 13 25.35 -16.82 2.54
CA ALA A 13 24.72 -18.11 2.24
C ALA A 13 23.38 -18.28 3.01
N PRO A 14 22.38 -18.93 2.38
CA PRO A 14 21.10 -19.21 3.04
C PRO A 14 21.29 -20.08 4.28
N THR A 15 20.54 -19.71 5.33
CA THR A 15 20.45 -20.49 6.57
C THR A 15 18.97 -20.74 6.91
N TRP A 16 18.71 -21.68 7.81
CA TRP A 16 17.35 -21.95 8.28
C TRP A 16 16.66 -20.69 8.86
N ALA A 17 17.46 -19.75 9.44
CA ALA A 17 16.95 -18.51 10.01
C ALA A 17 16.33 -17.55 8.97
N TRP A 18 16.59 -17.76 7.67
CA TRP A 18 15.97 -16.98 6.61
C TRP A 18 14.45 -17.18 6.53
N ILE A 19 13.97 -18.40 6.84
CA ILE A 19 12.52 -18.70 6.79
C ILE A 19 11.73 -17.83 7.78
N PRO A 20 11.98 -17.89 9.10
CA PRO A 20 11.26 -17.04 10.04
C PRO A 20 11.52 -15.56 9.80
N ALA A 21 12.70 -15.15 9.34
CA ALA A 21 12.98 -13.76 8.99
C ALA A 21 12.11 -13.28 7.83
N ALA A 22 11.94 -14.09 6.77
CA ALA A 22 11.06 -13.77 5.65
C ALA A 22 9.58 -13.67 6.07
N LEU A 23 9.10 -14.63 6.88
CA LEU A 23 7.71 -14.61 7.37
C LEU A 23 7.43 -13.40 8.28
N ALA A 24 8.36 -13.08 9.16
CA ALA A 24 8.26 -11.89 10.02
C ALA A 24 8.26 -10.60 9.18
N ALA A 25 9.15 -10.50 8.19
CA ALA A 25 9.25 -9.37 7.30
C ALA A 25 7.97 -9.19 6.44
N TRP A 26 7.41 -10.30 5.95
CA TRP A 26 6.15 -10.31 5.21
C TRP A 26 4.97 -9.83 6.08
N TYR A 27 4.90 -10.32 7.33
CA TYR A 27 3.91 -9.88 8.31
C TYR A 27 4.05 -8.37 8.62
N ILE A 28 5.29 -7.87 8.80
CA ILE A 28 5.54 -6.46 9.07
C ILE A 28 5.13 -5.60 7.86
N ALA A 29 5.43 -6.03 6.62
CA ALA A 29 4.99 -5.33 5.42
C ALA A 29 3.46 -5.28 5.31
N ASP A 30 2.76 -6.37 5.63
CA ASP A 30 1.30 -6.43 5.69
C ASP A 30 0.74 -5.47 6.76
N LEU A 31 1.35 -5.46 7.95
CA LEU A 31 0.97 -4.54 9.03
C LEU A 31 1.14 -3.07 8.62
N VAL A 32 2.28 -2.73 8.03
CA VAL A 32 2.55 -1.37 7.54
C VAL A 32 1.54 -0.98 6.46
N SER A 33 1.25 -1.89 5.51
CA SER A 33 0.24 -1.64 4.47
C SER A 33 -1.13 -1.34 5.08
N GLY A 34 -1.55 -2.11 6.09
CA GLY A 34 -2.82 -1.92 6.77
C GLY A 34 -2.91 -0.60 7.56
N VAL A 35 -1.84 -0.24 8.27
CA VAL A 35 -1.79 1.02 9.03
C VAL A 35 -1.81 2.22 8.08
N VAL A 36 -1.05 2.16 6.98
CA VAL A 36 -1.03 3.24 5.97
C VAL A 36 -2.40 3.34 5.29
N HIS A 37 -3.01 2.22 4.90
CA HIS A 37 -4.33 2.20 4.27
C HIS A 37 -5.38 2.83 5.20
N MET A 38 -5.47 2.36 6.44
CA MET A 38 -6.34 2.91 7.48
C MET A 38 -6.14 4.43 7.64
N ALA A 39 -4.89 4.87 7.73
CA ALA A 39 -4.57 6.28 7.89
C ALA A 39 -4.97 7.10 6.65
N MET A 40 -4.76 6.60 5.43
CA MET A 40 -5.11 7.31 4.19
C MET A 40 -6.62 7.38 3.96
N ASP A 41 -7.37 6.32 4.31
CA ASP A 41 -8.83 6.33 4.20
C ASP A 41 -9.47 7.38 5.11
N TYR A 42 -8.95 7.51 6.34
CA TYR A 42 -9.53 8.37 7.36
C TYR A 42 -8.89 9.77 7.45
N LYS A 43 -7.77 10.02 6.77
CA LYS A 43 -7.15 11.35 6.73
C LYS A 43 -8.01 12.30 5.89
N PRO A 44 -8.49 13.45 6.43
CA PRO A 44 -9.26 14.40 5.66
C PRO A 44 -8.48 14.92 4.44
N CYS A 45 -9.15 15.10 3.32
CA CYS A 45 -8.64 15.90 2.22
C CYS A 45 -8.64 17.38 2.63
N ARG A 46 -7.75 18.15 2.04
CA ARG A 46 -7.75 19.61 2.23
C ARG A 46 -8.96 20.21 1.55
N GLU A 47 -9.77 20.94 2.31
CA GLU A 47 -10.98 21.59 1.84
C GLU A 47 -10.69 22.71 0.83
N GLY A 48 -11.67 23.02 -0.01
CA GLY A 48 -11.63 24.14 -0.96
C GLY A 48 -10.76 23.92 -2.21
N LEU A 49 -10.18 22.72 -2.40
CA LEU A 49 -9.37 22.37 -3.56
C LEU A 49 -10.19 21.77 -4.72
N GLY A 50 -11.49 21.50 -4.50
CA GLY A 50 -12.38 20.88 -5.48
C GLY A 50 -12.26 19.38 -5.60
N LEU A 51 -11.64 18.69 -4.63
CA LEU A 51 -11.54 17.23 -4.57
C LEU A 51 -12.91 16.58 -4.35
N ASP A 52 -13.79 17.24 -3.60
CA ASP A 52 -15.21 16.91 -3.43
C ASP A 52 -15.95 16.88 -4.77
N ARG A 53 -15.76 17.90 -5.60
CA ARG A 53 -16.36 17.98 -6.93
C ARG A 53 -15.91 16.88 -7.87
N LEU A 54 -14.67 16.42 -7.78
CA LEU A 54 -14.17 15.26 -8.52
C LEU A 54 -14.75 13.95 -8.00
N TYR A 55 -14.83 13.82 -6.67
CA TYR A 55 -15.29 12.60 -6.02
C TYR A 55 -16.78 12.33 -6.28
N PHE A 56 -17.63 13.37 -6.13
CA PHE A 56 -19.06 13.30 -6.30
C PHE A 56 -19.53 13.64 -7.74
N TYR A 57 -18.61 13.71 -8.71
CA TYR A 57 -18.98 13.98 -10.09
C TYR A 57 -19.86 12.87 -10.66
N GLU A 58 -21.08 13.22 -11.09
CA GLU A 58 -22.10 12.28 -11.56
C GLU A 58 -22.00 11.97 -13.06
N GLY A 59 -21.29 12.79 -13.85
CA GLY A 59 -21.11 12.62 -15.28
C GLY A 59 -20.04 11.60 -15.65
N SER A 60 -19.84 11.39 -16.96
CA SER A 60 -18.76 10.57 -17.47
C SER A 60 -17.38 11.15 -17.11
N ARG A 61 -16.52 10.33 -16.51
CA ARG A 61 -15.14 10.70 -16.17
C ARG A 61 -14.21 10.79 -17.38
N GLU A 62 -14.69 10.42 -18.54
CA GLU A 62 -14.03 10.58 -19.83
C GLU A 62 -14.51 11.84 -20.57
N SER A 63 -15.49 12.56 -20.01
CA SER A 63 -15.99 13.80 -20.59
C SER A 63 -14.92 14.92 -20.55
N ALA A 64 -14.95 15.80 -21.54
CA ALA A 64 -14.04 16.96 -21.59
C ALA A 64 -14.19 17.84 -20.34
N GLU A 65 -15.41 17.97 -19.83
CA GLU A 65 -15.71 18.72 -18.61
C GLU A 65 -15.01 18.12 -17.38
N TYR A 66 -15.13 16.81 -17.16
CA TYR A 66 -14.45 16.15 -16.05
C TYR A 66 -12.93 16.20 -16.17
N LEU A 67 -12.41 16.01 -17.37
CA LEU A 67 -10.95 16.07 -17.60
C LEU A 67 -10.39 17.47 -17.32
N ALA A 68 -11.09 18.52 -17.74
CA ALA A 68 -10.72 19.90 -17.45
C ALA A 68 -10.81 20.22 -15.94
N LEU A 69 -11.86 19.77 -15.26
CA LEU A 69 -12.00 19.91 -13.82
C LEU A 69 -10.85 19.19 -13.08
N ARG A 70 -10.55 17.96 -13.49
CA ARG A 70 -9.46 17.16 -12.92
C ARG A 70 -8.11 17.83 -13.12
N GLU A 71 -7.80 18.33 -14.31
CA GLU A 71 -6.56 19.03 -14.59
C GLU A 71 -6.41 20.26 -13.69
N LYS A 72 -7.46 21.08 -13.59
CA LYS A 72 -7.48 22.24 -12.70
C LYS A 72 -7.21 21.88 -11.24
N VAL A 73 -7.87 20.86 -10.71
CA VAL A 73 -7.69 20.40 -9.32
C VAL A 73 -6.29 19.81 -9.12
N TRP A 74 -5.81 18.98 -10.07
CA TRP A 74 -4.48 18.34 -10.00
C TRP A 74 -3.34 19.35 -10.02
N ALA A 75 -3.51 20.51 -10.68
CA ALA A 75 -2.53 21.59 -10.69
C ALA A 75 -2.39 22.29 -9.32
N GLN A 76 -3.40 22.18 -8.45
CA GLN A 76 -3.45 22.85 -7.15
C GLN A 76 -3.00 21.99 -5.98
N ILE A 77 -2.87 20.67 -6.17
CA ILE A 77 -2.60 19.72 -5.10
C ILE A 77 -1.25 19.02 -5.26
N GLY A 78 -0.59 18.81 -4.12
CA GLY A 78 0.67 18.09 -4.07
C GLY A 78 0.50 16.54 -4.11
N PRO A 79 1.62 15.80 -4.18
CA PRO A 79 1.60 14.34 -4.24
C PRO A 79 0.88 13.68 -3.06
N SER A 80 0.99 14.23 -1.85
CA SER A 80 0.32 13.70 -0.65
C SER A 80 -1.20 13.79 -0.73
N GLU A 81 -1.73 14.93 -1.20
CA GLU A 81 -3.18 15.10 -1.40
C GLU A 81 -3.72 14.17 -2.49
N LYS A 82 -2.95 14.00 -3.58
CA LYS A 82 -3.28 13.03 -4.64
C LYS A 82 -3.38 11.62 -4.07
N LEU A 83 -2.43 11.23 -3.22
CA LEU A 83 -2.42 9.92 -2.59
C LEU A 83 -3.64 9.72 -1.68
N ILE A 84 -3.96 10.69 -0.81
CA ILE A 84 -5.13 10.63 0.07
C ILE A 84 -6.41 10.53 -0.75
N TYR A 85 -6.56 11.35 -1.79
CA TYR A 85 -7.71 11.30 -2.68
C TYR A 85 -7.83 9.94 -3.39
N ASP A 86 -6.72 9.38 -3.89
CA ASP A 86 -6.69 8.10 -4.57
C ASP A 86 -7.17 6.95 -3.68
N PHE A 87 -6.77 6.96 -2.39
CA PHE A 87 -7.25 5.98 -1.41
C PHE A 87 -8.77 6.09 -1.19
N LYS A 88 -9.34 7.28 -1.10
CA LYS A 88 -10.79 7.44 -0.98
C LYS A 88 -11.53 7.07 -2.27
N ASN A 89 -11.00 7.51 -3.41
CA ASN A 89 -11.66 7.33 -4.70
C ASN A 89 -11.72 5.87 -5.16
N HIS A 90 -10.83 4.98 -4.67
CA HIS A 90 -10.87 3.58 -5.06
C HIS A 90 -12.03 2.81 -4.39
N HIS A 91 -12.59 3.27 -3.27
CA HIS A 91 -13.72 2.59 -2.62
C HIS A 91 -14.97 2.56 -3.52
N PRO A 92 -15.49 3.70 -4.03
CA PRO A 92 -16.59 3.67 -4.97
C PRO A 92 -16.17 3.25 -6.40
N ARG A 93 -14.85 3.17 -6.69
CA ARG A 93 -14.30 2.88 -8.03
C ARG A 93 -13.05 2.01 -7.93
N PRO A 94 -13.19 0.78 -7.47
CA PRO A 94 -12.05 -0.11 -7.22
C PRO A 94 -11.24 -0.41 -8.51
N GLU A 95 -11.88 -0.44 -9.67
CA GLU A 95 -11.22 -0.63 -10.95
C GLU A 95 -10.24 0.50 -11.30
N ALA A 96 -10.42 1.70 -10.76
CA ALA A 96 -9.49 2.81 -10.98
C ALA A 96 -8.08 2.51 -10.43
N LEU A 97 -7.97 1.70 -9.37
CA LEU A 97 -6.70 1.18 -8.86
C LEU A 97 -6.26 -0.05 -9.67
N GLY A 98 -7.15 -1.00 -9.92
CA GLY A 98 -6.85 -2.25 -10.63
C GLY A 98 -6.28 -2.05 -12.04
N ARG A 99 -6.74 -1.02 -12.77
CA ARG A 99 -6.29 -0.71 -14.14
C ARG A 99 -4.95 0.03 -14.21
N ARG A 100 -4.39 0.52 -13.10
CA ARG A 100 -3.12 1.26 -13.13
C ARG A 100 -1.96 0.33 -13.49
N PRO A 101 -1.05 0.72 -14.39
CA PRO A 101 0.16 -0.04 -14.66
C PRO A 101 0.98 -0.27 -13.38
N MET A 102 1.59 -1.45 -13.25
CA MET A 102 2.39 -1.82 -12.08
C MET A 102 3.44 -0.76 -11.73
N LEU A 103 4.20 -0.27 -12.72
CA LEU A 103 5.26 0.71 -12.48
C LEU A 103 4.73 2.04 -11.91
N VAL A 104 3.50 2.43 -12.26
CA VAL A 104 2.85 3.61 -11.68
C VAL A 104 2.49 3.36 -10.21
N GLN A 105 2.05 2.14 -9.88
CA GLN A 105 1.65 1.78 -8.53
C GLN A 105 2.85 1.67 -7.57
N ILE A 106 3.99 1.14 -8.02
CA ILE A 106 5.16 0.91 -7.18
C ILE A 106 6.22 2.04 -7.23
N GLY A 107 6.14 2.93 -8.23
CA GLY A 107 7.20 3.90 -8.53
C GLY A 107 7.52 4.84 -7.36
N SER A 108 6.50 5.40 -6.72
CA SER A 108 6.70 6.28 -5.55
C SER A 108 7.32 5.55 -4.36
N THR A 109 6.89 4.30 -4.10
CA THR A 109 7.46 3.49 -3.03
C THR A 109 8.92 3.14 -3.31
N ILE A 110 9.28 2.88 -4.58
CA ILE A 110 10.69 2.67 -4.95
C ILE A 110 11.51 3.93 -4.68
N MET A 111 11.05 5.09 -5.16
CA MET A 111 11.84 6.33 -5.09
C MET A 111 12.00 6.85 -3.66
N PHE A 112 10.94 6.86 -2.87
CA PHE A 112 10.92 7.51 -1.56
C PHE A 112 11.02 6.54 -0.37
N GLY A 113 10.87 5.24 -0.60
CA GLY A 113 10.93 4.21 0.42
C GLY A 113 12.08 3.23 0.18
N THR A 114 11.89 2.33 -0.78
CA THR A 114 12.76 1.17 -0.98
C THR A 114 14.19 1.53 -1.34
N LEU A 115 14.40 2.47 -2.27
CA LEU A 115 15.75 2.86 -2.68
C LEU A 115 16.55 3.49 -1.54
N PRO A 116 16.07 4.54 -0.84
CA PRO A 116 16.82 5.11 0.29
C PRO A 116 17.01 4.11 1.43
N ALA A 117 16.01 3.29 1.77
CA ALA A 117 16.14 2.29 2.81
C ALA A 117 17.16 1.19 2.45
N SER A 118 17.17 0.74 1.19
CA SER A 118 18.12 -0.25 0.70
C SER A 118 19.55 0.30 0.67
N LEU A 119 19.73 1.57 0.27
CA LEU A 119 21.05 2.22 0.34
C LEU A 119 21.53 2.39 1.77
N ALA A 120 20.65 2.77 2.68
CA ALA A 120 20.98 2.85 4.11
C ALA A 120 21.39 1.48 4.69
N LEU A 121 20.65 0.41 4.30
CA LEU A 121 21.02 -0.95 4.71
C LEU A 121 22.37 -1.38 4.16
N ASN A 122 22.71 -1.06 2.90
CA ASN A 122 24.03 -1.34 2.33
C ASN A 122 25.13 -0.62 3.14
N LEU A 123 24.89 0.64 3.47
CA LEU A 123 25.85 1.43 4.28
C LEU A 123 26.03 0.83 5.68
N LEU A 124 24.93 0.49 6.35
CA LEU A 124 24.95 -0.14 7.67
C LEU A 124 25.68 -1.49 7.63
N ALA A 125 25.38 -2.35 6.66
CA ALA A 125 25.99 -3.67 6.52
C ALA A 125 27.47 -3.59 6.13
N TYR A 126 27.92 -2.50 5.52
CA TYR A 126 29.34 -2.25 5.25
C TYR A 126 30.13 -1.92 6.52
N PHE A 127 29.54 -1.14 7.43
CA PHE A 127 30.22 -0.71 8.66
C PHE A 127 29.96 -1.61 9.87
N LEU A 128 28.87 -2.39 9.86
CA LEU A 128 28.45 -3.21 10.98
C LEU A 128 28.33 -4.68 10.57
N PRO A 129 28.77 -5.63 11.41
CA PRO A 129 28.66 -7.06 11.16
C PRO A 129 27.19 -7.53 11.35
N LEU A 130 26.31 -7.12 10.45
CA LEU A 130 24.89 -7.48 10.52
C LEU A 130 24.72 -8.98 10.20
N PRO A 131 23.88 -9.71 10.96
CA PRO A 131 23.56 -11.10 10.65
C PRO A 131 22.88 -11.23 9.28
N GLY A 132 23.26 -12.23 8.47
CA GLY A 132 22.71 -12.42 7.12
C GLY A 132 21.20 -12.60 7.08
N TRP A 133 20.61 -13.27 8.09
CA TRP A 133 19.15 -13.41 8.20
C TRP A 133 18.43 -12.06 8.40
N LEU A 134 19.05 -11.11 9.08
CA LEU A 134 18.51 -9.77 9.28
C LEU A 134 18.52 -8.97 7.97
N ILE A 135 19.64 -9.03 7.23
CA ILE A 135 19.76 -8.39 5.91
C ILE A 135 18.73 -8.99 4.95
N PHE A 136 18.63 -10.33 4.91
CA PHE A 136 17.63 -11.02 4.07
C PHE A 136 16.20 -10.62 4.44
N GLY A 137 15.86 -10.62 5.74
CA GLY A 137 14.54 -10.17 6.21
C GLY A 137 14.23 -8.73 5.78
N ALA A 138 15.20 -7.82 5.87
CA ALA A 138 15.03 -6.45 5.39
C ALA A 138 14.80 -6.38 3.88
N VAL A 139 15.50 -7.18 3.07
CA VAL A 139 15.25 -7.28 1.62
C VAL A 139 13.80 -7.74 1.34
N VAL A 140 13.33 -8.76 2.05
CA VAL A 140 11.93 -9.23 1.93
C VAL A 140 10.94 -8.14 2.34
N LEU A 141 11.19 -7.44 3.43
CA LEU A 141 10.37 -6.31 3.89
C LEU A 141 10.28 -5.22 2.82
N PHE A 142 11.42 -4.81 2.26
CA PHE A 142 11.45 -3.77 1.23
C PHE A 142 10.74 -4.21 -0.05
N ALA A 143 10.94 -5.46 -0.49
CA ALA A 143 10.24 -6.01 -1.64
C ALA A 143 8.73 -6.07 -1.41
N ALA A 144 8.27 -6.65 -0.31
CA ALA A 144 6.85 -6.76 0.03
C ALA A 144 6.17 -5.39 0.17
N SER A 145 6.85 -4.41 0.79
CA SER A 145 6.35 -3.04 0.91
C SER A 145 6.30 -2.32 -0.43
N THR A 146 7.29 -2.56 -1.32
CA THR A 146 7.31 -2.00 -2.67
C THR A 146 6.08 -2.43 -3.46
N PHE A 147 5.73 -3.70 -3.38
CA PHE A 147 4.63 -4.27 -4.14
C PHE A 147 3.26 -4.15 -3.45
N ALA A 148 3.18 -3.61 -2.23
CA ALA A 148 1.93 -3.52 -1.47
C ALA A 148 0.79 -2.89 -2.26
N GLN A 149 1.04 -1.74 -2.91
CA GLN A 149 0.02 -1.06 -3.72
C GLN A 149 -0.35 -1.86 -4.98
N TYR A 150 0.60 -2.55 -5.59
CA TYR A 150 0.31 -3.45 -6.71
C TYR A 150 -0.54 -4.66 -6.25
N PHE A 151 -0.19 -5.29 -5.12
CA PHE A 151 -0.99 -6.38 -4.55
C PHE A 151 -2.41 -5.92 -4.23
N HIS A 152 -2.58 -4.73 -3.68
CA HIS A 152 -3.89 -4.11 -3.49
C HIS A 152 -4.63 -3.95 -4.83
N GLY A 153 -3.99 -3.40 -5.86
CA GLY A 153 -4.58 -3.28 -7.20
C GLY A 153 -5.01 -4.63 -7.80
N THR A 154 -4.29 -5.73 -7.50
CA THR A 154 -4.67 -7.07 -7.97
C THR A 154 -5.96 -7.59 -7.35
N LEU A 155 -6.41 -7.05 -6.22
CA LEU A 155 -7.68 -7.41 -5.57
C LEU A 155 -8.90 -6.86 -6.33
N HIS A 156 -8.68 -5.86 -7.20
CA HIS A 156 -9.70 -5.12 -7.96
C HIS A 156 -9.70 -5.42 -9.46
N ARG A 157 -9.10 -6.53 -9.88
CA ARG A 157 -9.11 -6.97 -11.27
C ARG A 157 -9.11 -8.50 -11.35
N GLU A 158 -9.57 -9.02 -12.47
CA GLU A 158 -9.63 -10.47 -12.72
C GLU A 158 -8.40 -11.01 -13.43
N ASP A 159 -7.81 -10.21 -14.34
CA ASP A 159 -6.67 -10.54 -15.20
C ASP A 159 -5.32 -10.49 -14.45
N ASN A 160 -5.16 -11.30 -13.43
CA ASN A 160 -3.94 -11.34 -12.64
C ASN A 160 -2.91 -12.33 -13.21
N PRO A 161 -1.60 -12.04 -13.11
CA PRO A 161 -0.55 -13.00 -13.45
C PRO A 161 -0.66 -14.28 -12.63
N ALA A 162 -0.25 -15.43 -13.21
CA ALA A 162 -0.32 -16.74 -12.56
C ALA A 162 0.35 -16.77 -11.17
N ILE A 163 1.45 -16.04 -11.00
CA ILE A 163 2.15 -15.95 -9.70
C ILE A 163 1.25 -15.38 -8.59
N VAL A 164 0.37 -14.43 -8.90
CA VAL A 164 -0.58 -13.86 -7.94
C VAL A 164 -1.58 -14.93 -7.48
N HIS A 165 -2.07 -15.77 -8.40
CA HIS A 165 -2.97 -16.87 -8.06
C HIS A 165 -2.27 -17.92 -7.18
N VAL A 166 -1.02 -18.28 -7.50
CA VAL A 166 -0.22 -19.20 -6.68
C VAL A 166 0.00 -18.64 -5.28
N MET A 167 0.41 -17.38 -5.16
CA MET A 167 0.63 -16.74 -3.85
C MET A 167 -0.65 -16.65 -3.02
N ARG A 168 -1.81 -16.43 -3.65
CA ARG A 168 -3.12 -16.50 -2.96
C ARG A 168 -3.45 -17.92 -2.49
N ALA A 169 -3.21 -18.92 -3.32
CA ALA A 169 -3.48 -20.31 -2.97
C ALA A 169 -2.68 -20.81 -1.75
N VAL A 170 -1.46 -20.31 -1.56
CA VAL A 170 -0.62 -20.62 -0.40
C VAL A 170 -0.77 -19.61 0.75
N GLY A 171 -1.72 -18.68 0.68
CA GLY A 171 -2.02 -17.71 1.74
C GLY A 171 -1.01 -16.55 1.90
N LEU A 172 -0.10 -16.36 0.95
CA LEU A 172 0.87 -15.26 0.95
C LEU A 172 0.28 -13.96 0.39
N LEU A 173 -0.82 -14.01 -0.35
CA LEU A 173 -1.58 -12.83 -0.76
C LEU A 173 -3.05 -12.97 -0.38
N MET A 174 -3.66 -11.83 -0.11
CA MET A 174 -5.07 -11.72 0.19
C MET A 174 -5.93 -12.07 -1.04
N THR A 175 -7.13 -12.61 -0.79
CA THR A 175 -8.14 -12.87 -1.83
C THR A 175 -9.06 -11.66 -2.03
N PRO A 176 -9.61 -11.45 -3.25
CA PRO A 176 -10.60 -10.40 -3.50
C PRO A 176 -11.82 -10.48 -2.56
N VAL A 177 -12.28 -11.70 -2.24
CA VAL A 177 -13.40 -11.93 -1.31
C VAL A 177 -13.10 -11.42 0.10
N ALA A 178 -11.87 -11.62 0.58
CA ALA A 178 -11.46 -11.11 1.89
C ALA A 178 -11.42 -9.57 1.91
N HIS A 179 -10.89 -8.97 0.84
CA HIS A 179 -10.80 -7.50 0.72
C HIS A 179 -12.18 -6.83 0.50
N ALA A 180 -13.12 -7.51 -0.13
CA ALA A 180 -14.50 -7.01 -0.30
C ALA A 180 -15.17 -6.69 1.04
N LYS A 181 -14.78 -7.34 2.14
CA LYS A 181 -15.28 -7.01 3.50
C LYS A 181 -14.83 -5.62 3.94
N HIS A 182 -13.60 -5.22 3.59
CA HIS A 182 -13.12 -3.87 3.83
C HIS A 182 -13.96 -2.85 3.06
N HIS A 183 -14.16 -3.03 1.75
CA HIS A 183 -14.99 -2.15 0.92
C HIS A 183 -16.45 -2.04 1.39
N ALA A 184 -17.00 -3.13 1.94
CA ALA A 184 -18.38 -3.13 2.47
C ALA A 184 -18.53 -2.37 3.79
N THR A 185 -17.48 -2.27 4.59
CA THR A 185 -17.58 -1.72 5.96
C THR A 185 -16.75 -0.47 6.18
N LEU A 186 -15.62 -0.33 5.49
CA LEU A 186 -14.58 0.70 5.68
C LEU A 186 -13.99 0.79 7.10
N THR A 187 -14.37 -0.12 7.99
CA THR A 187 -14.03 -0.09 9.42
C THR A 187 -13.11 -1.22 9.86
N ARG A 188 -12.69 -2.09 8.93
CA ARG A 188 -11.88 -3.27 9.24
C ARG A 188 -11.14 -3.76 8.00
N ASP A 189 -10.16 -4.66 8.24
CA ASP A 189 -9.45 -5.45 7.24
C ASP A 189 -8.66 -4.59 6.22
N PHE A 190 -7.98 -3.56 6.74
CA PHE A 190 -7.21 -2.59 5.96
C PHE A 190 -5.91 -3.14 5.37
N ALA A 191 -5.31 -4.20 5.96
CA ALA A 191 -4.09 -4.79 5.41
C ALA A 191 -4.40 -5.54 4.12
N THR A 192 -3.64 -5.27 3.06
CA THR A 192 -3.96 -5.69 1.69
C THR A 192 -2.93 -6.62 1.05
N ASN A 193 -1.79 -6.90 1.73
CA ASN A 193 -0.84 -7.88 1.21
C ASN A 193 -1.37 -9.30 1.40
N CYS A 194 -1.45 -9.78 2.63
CA CYS A 194 -1.97 -11.11 2.96
C CYS A 194 -3.12 -11.09 3.99
N GLY A 195 -3.28 -9.98 4.72
CA GLY A 195 -4.31 -9.82 5.74
C GLY A 195 -3.99 -10.48 7.09
N TRP A 196 -2.80 -11.06 7.26
CA TRP A 196 -2.41 -11.72 8.51
C TRP A 196 -2.39 -10.75 9.70
N SER A 197 -2.07 -9.49 9.44
CA SER A 197 -2.03 -8.43 10.46
C SER A 197 -3.38 -7.78 10.75
N ASN A 198 -4.42 -8.09 10.01
CA ASN A 198 -5.75 -7.49 10.19
C ASN A 198 -6.32 -7.58 11.61
N PRO A 199 -6.15 -8.68 12.39
CA PRO A 199 -6.58 -8.70 13.79
C PRO A 199 -5.94 -7.59 14.64
N LEU A 200 -4.66 -7.27 14.38
CA LEU A 200 -3.96 -6.19 15.08
C LEU A 200 -4.39 -4.82 14.55
N VAL A 201 -4.46 -4.65 13.22
CA VAL A 201 -4.87 -3.39 12.58
C VAL A 201 -6.30 -3.01 12.99
N ASN A 202 -7.23 -3.97 13.05
CA ASN A 202 -8.60 -3.76 13.50
C ASN A 202 -8.67 -3.27 14.96
N ARG A 203 -7.78 -3.79 15.84
CA ARG A 203 -7.66 -3.28 17.22
C ARG A 203 -7.12 -1.86 17.26
N LEU A 204 -6.08 -1.57 16.48
CA LEU A 204 -5.53 -0.21 16.35
C LEU A 204 -6.60 0.75 15.84
N PHE A 205 -7.38 0.36 14.83
CA PHE A 205 -8.50 1.14 14.32
C PHE A 205 -9.53 1.45 15.42
N ALA A 206 -9.99 0.44 16.16
CA ALA A 206 -10.96 0.63 17.24
C ALA A 206 -10.44 1.58 18.32
N VAL A 207 -9.14 1.53 18.66
CA VAL A 207 -8.52 2.49 19.58
C VAL A 207 -8.48 3.88 18.98
N SER A 208 -8.11 4.02 17.70
CA SER A 208 -7.98 5.31 17.01
C SER A 208 -9.31 6.05 16.91
N ILE A 209 -10.41 5.34 16.58
CA ILE A 209 -11.76 5.91 16.59
C ILE A 209 -12.18 6.33 18.00
N ARG A 210 -12.00 5.46 19.01
CA ARG A 210 -12.35 5.75 20.40
C ARG A 210 -11.59 6.95 20.96
N ARG A 211 -10.33 7.12 20.54
CA ARG A 211 -9.47 8.25 20.92
C ARG A 211 -9.69 9.49 20.05
N ARG A 212 -10.56 9.42 19.05
CA ARG A 212 -10.81 10.49 18.06
C ARG A 212 -9.56 10.90 17.27
N TRP A 213 -8.59 10.00 17.10
CA TRP A 213 -7.45 10.19 16.20
C TRP A 213 -7.86 10.06 14.74
N LEU A 214 -8.88 9.22 14.48
CA LEU A 214 -9.53 9.05 13.19
C LEU A 214 -11.03 9.37 13.36
N THR A 215 -11.64 9.98 12.35
CA THR A 215 -13.06 10.33 12.31
C THR A 215 -13.65 9.98 10.95
N GLU A 216 -14.93 9.64 10.91
CA GLU A 216 -15.64 9.30 9.65
C GLU A 216 -15.71 10.48 8.68
N ALA A 217 -15.60 11.72 9.15
CA ALA A 217 -15.51 12.90 8.30
C ALA A 217 -14.33 12.84 7.31
N GLY A 218 -13.29 12.04 7.62
CA GLY A 218 -12.17 11.84 6.72
C GLY A 218 -12.45 10.86 5.56
N LEU A 219 -13.53 10.09 5.57
CA LEU A 219 -13.79 9.04 4.56
C LEU A 219 -14.09 9.58 3.16
N THR A 220 -14.63 10.78 3.07
CA THR A 220 -14.89 11.47 1.80
C THR A 220 -14.17 12.81 1.76
N PRO A 221 -13.84 13.32 0.56
CA PRO A 221 -13.38 14.70 0.44
C PRO A 221 -14.47 15.68 0.86
N GLY A 222 -14.14 16.63 1.72
CA GLY A 222 -15.01 17.75 2.12
C GLY A 222 -14.92 18.94 1.18
#